data_f32f1dedcc05f95afa2858b585e4aeb9
#
_entry.id   f32f1dedcc05f95afa2858b585e4aeb9
#
_cell.length_a   1.000
_cell.length_b   1.000
_cell.length_c   1.000
_cell.angle_alpha   90.00
_cell.angle_beta   90.00
_cell.angle_gamma   90.00
#
_symmetry.space_group_name_H-M   'P 1'
#
loop_
_entity.id
_entity.type
_entity.pdbx_description
1 polymer ?
#
loop_
_entity_poly.entity_id
_entity_poly.type
_entity_poly.pdbx_seq_one_letter_code
_entity_poly.pdbx_strand_id
1 'polypeptide(L)'
;MLDDIIGRPRNSIYGYVADGIFKTQEEVDNSPQQAGKGLGRIRYKDLDGDGRITQDYDRTWIGVSDPDFTYGLNLQASYKNVDLALFFQGVHGGDVWDSWIEYSDFWNIQNVNNTNHLKGVFNAWSPQNPDSNIPALSTRNTNLSLIHI
;
A
#
# COMPACT_ATOMS: atom_id res chain seq x y z
N MET A 1 6.87 1.35 16.78
CA MET A 1 8.26 1.34 17.23
C MET A 1 9.07 0.81 16.06
N LEU A 2 9.85 1.66 15.44
CA LEU A 2 10.73 1.23 14.34
C LEU A 2 11.92 0.55 15.03
N ASP A 3 11.92 -0.75 15.03
CA ASP A 3 13.07 -1.50 15.51
C ASP A 3 14.19 -1.30 14.49
N ASP A 4 15.25 -0.59 14.90
CA ASP A 4 16.48 -0.47 14.13
C ASP A 4 17.13 -1.85 14.05
N ILE A 5 16.79 -2.61 13.02
CA ILE A 5 17.33 -3.94 12.81
C ILE A 5 18.64 -3.80 12.06
N ILE A 6 19.72 -4.23 12.71
CA ILE A 6 21.07 -4.25 12.15
C ILE A 6 21.05 -4.99 10.79
N GLY A 7 21.59 -4.34 9.76
CA GLY A 7 21.68 -4.91 8.41
C GLY A 7 20.51 -4.56 7.48
N ARG A 8 19.59 -3.68 7.90
CA ARG A 8 18.48 -3.17 7.09
C ARG A 8 18.55 -1.66 6.92
N PRO A 9 18.02 -1.09 5.81
CA PRO A 9 17.86 0.35 5.66
C PRO A 9 16.99 0.92 6.79
N ARG A 10 17.32 2.13 7.22
CA ARG A 10 16.68 2.78 8.37
C ARG A 10 15.17 2.99 8.19
N ASN A 11 14.72 3.25 6.96
CA ASN A 11 13.33 3.55 6.63
C ASN A 11 12.62 2.34 6.00
N SER A 12 12.95 1.13 6.46
CA SER A 12 12.28 -0.08 6.00
C SER A 12 10.86 -0.20 6.56
N ILE A 13 9.91 -0.59 5.72
CA ILE A 13 8.50 -0.76 6.06
C ILE A 13 8.27 -2.23 6.41
N TYR A 14 7.73 -2.49 7.59
CA TYR A 14 7.44 -3.84 8.09
C TYR A 14 5.94 -4.04 8.26
N GLY A 15 5.37 -5.08 7.65
CA GLY A 15 3.93 -5.31 7.68
C GLY A 15 3.49 -6.62 7.04
N TYR A 16 2.18 -6.77 6.88
CA TYR A 16 1.59 -7.91 6.19
C TYR A 16 1.68 -7.76 4.68
N VAL A 17 1.86 -8.87 3.98
CA VAL A 17 1.77 -8.92 2.52
C VAL A 17 0.31 -9.08 2.13
N ALA A 18 -0.26 -8.11 1.41
CA ALA A 18 -1.58 -8.23 0.84
C ALA A 18 -1.57 -9.17 -0.37
N ASP A 19 -2.51 -10.10 -0.41
CA ASP A 19 -2.71 -11.08 -1.50
C ASP A 19 -4.10 -10.85 -2.16
N GLY A 20 -4.46 -9.60 -2.38
CA GLY A 20 -5.74 -9.20 -2.95
C GLY A 20 -6.85 -9.02 -1.91
N ILE A 21 -8.09 -9.18 -2.36
CA ILE A 21 -9.28 -9.09 -1.53
C ILE A 21 -10.13 -10.35 -1.66
N PHE A 22 -10.95 -10.64 -0.67
CA PHE A 22 -11.92 -11.73 -0.73
C PHE A 22 -13.09 -11.36 -1.63
N LYS A 23 -13.20 -11.98 -2.78
CA LYS A 23 -14.26 -11.72 -3.77
C LYS A 23 -15.46 -12.64 -3.59
N THR A 24 -15.25 -13.86 -3.14
CA THR A 24 -16.28 -14.88 -2.98
C THR A 24 -16.33 -15.45 -1.56
N GLN A 25 -17.47 -16.01 -1.19
CA GLN A 25 -17.60 -16.68 0.12
C GLN A 25 -16.71 -17.92 0.21
N GLU A 26 -16.50 -18.61 -0.89
CA GLU A 26 -15.60 -19.77 -0.96
C GLU A 26 -14.15 -19.39 -0.63
N GLU A 27 -13.67 -18.25 -1.16
CA GLU A 27 -12.35 -17.73 -0.78
C GLU A 27 -12.28 -17.39 0.70
N VAL A 28 -13.32 -16.78 1.26
CA VAL A 28 -13.40 -16.52 2.70
C VAL A 28 -13.30 -17.81 3.50
N ASP A 29 -14.06 -18.83 3.15
CA ASP A 29 -14.14 -20.07 3.93
C ASP A 29 -12.83 -20.88 3.86
N ASN A 30 -12.18 -20.92 2.70
CA ASN A 30 -10.98 -21.72 2.45
C ASN A 30 -9.65 -21.03 2.81
N SER A 31 -9.67 -19.75 3.15
CA SER A 31 -8.45 -19.00 3.47
C SER A 31 -8.04 -19.14 4.92
N PRO A 32 -6.76 -18.84 5.26
CA PRO A 32 -6.28 -18.76 6.64
C PRO A 32 -7.17 -17.87 7.53
N GLN A 33 -7.17 -18.15 8.80
CA GLN A 33 -7.89 -17.32 9.77
C GLN A 33 -7.18 -15.98 9.95
N GLN A 34 -7.87 -14.88 9.67
CA GLN A 34 -7.38 -13.55 9.95
C GLN A 34 -8.43 -12.69 10.65
N ALA A 35 -7.98 -11.72 11.42
CA ALA A 35 -8.87 -10.77 12.05
C ALA A 35 -9.59 -9.93 10.99
N GLY A 36 -10.93 -9.76 11.10
CA GLY A 36 -11.72 -9.01 10.15
C GLY A 36 -11.94 -9.68 8.79
N LYS A 37 -11.74 -10.99 8.69
CA LYS A 37 -12.02 -11.79 7.51
C LYS A 37 -13.46 -11.62 7.01
N GLY A 38 -13.66 -11.46 5.71
CA GLY A 38 -14.99 -11.32 5.11
C GLY A 38 -14.94 -10.82 3.67
N LEU A 39 -16.08 -10.85 3.00
CA LEU A 39 -16.23 -10.38 1.62
C LEU A 39 -15.80 -8.91 1.46
N GLY A 40 -15.06 -8.62 0.39
CA GLY A 40 -14.52 -7.31 0.11
C GLY A 40 -13.40 -6.85 1.05
N ARG A 41 -12.94 -7.72 1.95
CA ARG A 41 -11.82 -7.43 2.87
C ARG A 41 -10.50 -7.84 2.25
N ILE A 42 -9.43 -7.19 2.70
CA ILE A 42 -8.07 -7.53 2.28
C ILE A 42 -7.73 -8.90 2.79
N ARG A 43 -7.18 -9.71 1.90
CA ARG A 43 -6.60 -11.02 2.19
C ARG A 43 -5.11 -10.85 2.41
N TYR A 44 -4.61 -11.36 3.52
CA TYR A 44 -3.18 -11.39 3.82
C TYR A 44 -2.61 -12.77 3.52
N LYS A 45 -1.34 -12.76 3.13
CA LYS A 45 -0.59 -13.98 2.85
C LYS A 45 -0.14 -14.60 4.17
N ASP A 46 -0.42 -15.86 4.33
CA ASP A 46 0.12 -16.73 5.37
C ASP A 46 1.56 -17.10 4.98
N LEU A 47 2.53 -16.63 5.75
CA LEU A 47 3.94 -16.78 5.41
C LEU A 47 4.55 -18.04 6.00
N ASP A 48 4.07 -18.50 7.16
CA ASP A 48 4.56 -19.71 7.81
C ASP A 48 3.70 -20.95 7.50
N GLY A 49 2.50 -20.77 6.92
CA GLY A 49 1.62 -21.85 6.48
C GLY A 49 0.87 -22.54 7.60
N ASP A 50 0.70 -21.89 8.74
CA ASP A 50 -0.01 -22.45 9.91
C ASP A 50 -1.54 -22.36 9.81
N GLY A 51 -2.06 -21.68 8.78
CA GLY A 51 -3.48 -21.44 8.56
C GLY A 51 -4.07 -20.27 9.37
N ARG A 52 -3.24 -19.42 9.94
CA ARG A 52 -3.65 -18.24 10.71
C ARG A 52 -2.74 -17.06 10.39
N ILE A 53 -3.32 -15.89 10.29
CA ILE A 53 -2.56 -14.64 10.12
C ILE A 53 -2.27 -14.05 11.48
N THR A 54 -1.00 -14.08 11.88
CA THR A 54 -0.52 -13.59 13.18
C THR A 54 0.45 -12.43 13.02
N GLN A 55 0.68 -11.68 14.10
CA GLN A 55 1.62 -10.55 14.07
C GLN A 55 3.09 -11.01 14.14
N ASP A 56 3.33 -12.16 14.70
CA ASP A 56 4.70 -12.61 14.98
C ASP A 56 5.33 -13.33 13.80
N TYR A 57 4.51 -14.03 12.97
CA TYR A 57 5.02 -14.88 11.91
C TYR A 57 4.63 -14.45 10.49
N ASP A 58 3.54 -13.67 10.32
CA ASP A 58 3.04 -13.31 8.99
C ASP A 58 3.36 -11.87 8.58
N ARG A 59 4.20 -11.18 9.32
CA ARG A 59 4.73 -9.89 8.92
C ARG A 59 6.15 -10.03 8.38
N THR A 60 6.44 -9.26 7.35
CA THR A 60 7.76 -9.21 6.73
C THR A 60 8.09 -7.80 6.29
N TRP A 61 9.30 -7.62 5.78
CA TRP A 61 9.73 -6.36 5.19
C TRP A 61 9.09 -6.22 3.79
N ILE A 62 8.24 -5.20 3.63
CA ILE A 62 7.45 -4.99 2.42
C ILE A 62 7.95 -3.85 1.57
N GLY A 63 8.80 -2.99 2.08
CA GLY A 63 9.34 -1.88 1.32
C GLY A 63 10.42 -1.10 2.04
N VAL A 64 11.01 -0.14 1.35
CA VAL A 64 12.02 0.78 1.84
C VAL A 64 11.74 2.16 1.27
N SER A 65 11.65 3.19 2.13
CA SER A 65 11.39 4.55 1.67
C SER A 65 12.63 5.24 1.07
N ASP A 66 13.82 4.71 1.31
CA ASP A 66 15.03 5.26 0.72
C ASP A 66 15.12 4.87 -0.76
N PRO A 67 15.49 5.79 -1.65
CA PRO A 67 15.68 5.48 -3.04
C PRO A 67 16.91 4.59 -3.28
N ASP A 68 16.84 3.73 -4.28
CA ASP A 68 17.96 2.88 -4.68
C ASP A 68 19.13 3.72 -5.19
N PHE A 69 18.82 4.72 -6.02
CA PHE A 69 19.81 5.70 -6.48
C PHE A 69 19.16 7.00 -6.95
N THR A 70 19.95 8.04 -6.93
CA THR A 70 19.61 9.35 -7.52
C THR A 70 20.61 9.65 -8.64
N TYR A 71 20.16 10.33 -9.69
CA TYR A 71 21.01 10.71 -10.80
C TYR A 71 20.77 12.16 -11.22
N GLY A 72 21.79 12.76 -11.79
CA GLY A 72 21.74 14.08 -12.37
C GLY A 72 22.55 14.15 -13.66
N LEU A 73 22.03 14.84 -14.67
CA LEU A 73 22.70 15.10 -15.95
C LEU A 73 22.67 16.58 -16.25
N ASN A 74 23.83 17.17 -16.39
CA ASN A 74 24.01 18.54 -16.86
C ASN A 74 24.50 18.54 -18.29
N LEU A 75 23.77 19.22 -19.18
CA LEU A 75 24.18 19.44 -20.56
C LEU A 75 24.32 20.94 -20.78
N GLN A 76 25.45 21.36 -21.34
CA GLN A 76 25.70 22.74 -21.72
C GLN A 76 26.16 22.79 -23.17
N ALA A 77 25.59 23.70 -23.94
CA ALA A 77 25.97 23.94 -25.30
C ALA A 77 25.96 25.43 -25.61
N SER A 78 27.01 25.93 -26.25
CA SER A 78 27.12 27.31 -26.68
C SER A 78 27.36 27.36 -28.20
N TYR A 79 26.55 28.13 -28.89
CA TYR A 79 26.74 28.38 -30.32
C TYR A 79 26.49 29.86 -30.64
N LYS A 80 27.54 30.52 -31.12
CA LYS A 80 27.54 31.99 -31.41
C LYS A 80 27.10 32.80 -30.15
N ASN A 81 25.93 33.42 -30.21
CA ASN A 81 25.35 34.27 -29.14
C ASN A 81 24.27 33.53 -28.37
N VAL A 82 24.15 32.22 -28.50
CA VAL A 82 23.13 31.40 -27.80
C VAL A 82 23.81 30.38 -26.92
N ASP A 83 23.45 30.39 -25.64
CA ASP A 83 23.86 29.43 -24.66
C ASP A 83 22.65 28.58 -24.22
N LEU A 84 22.79 27.26 -24.19
CA LEU A 84 21.78 26.34 -23.73
C LEU A 84 22.35 25.59 -22.53
N ALA A 85 21.61 25.60 -21.43
CA ALA A 85 21.88 24.78 -20.24
C ALA A 85 20.66 23.95 -19.92
N LEU A 86 20.84 22.63 -19.86
CA LEU A 86 19.81 21.66 -19.48
C LEU A 86 20.27 20.89 -18.25
N PHE A 87 19.38 20.81 -17.28
CA PHE A 87 19.60 20.02 -16.08
C PHE A 87 18.49 18.99 -15.94
N PHE A 88 18.86 17.73 -15.84
CA PHE A 88 17.97 16.60 -15.56
C PHE A 88 18.34 15.99 -14.22
N GLN A 89 17.36 15.77 -13.37
CA GLN A 89 17.52 15.05 -12.12
C GLN A 89 16.42 14.02 -12.00
N GLY A 90 16.78 12.84 -11.50
CA GLY A 90 15.81 11.80 -11.23
C GLY A 90 16.18 10.97 -10.00
N VAL A 91 15.18 10.30 -9.50
CA VAL A 91 15.26 9.37 -8.37
C VAL A 91 14.65 8.05 -8.84
N HIS A 92 15.27 6.96 -8.51
CA HIS A 92 14.77 5.62 -8.82
C HIS A 92 14.65 4.80 -7.53
N GLY A 93 13.57 4.03 -7.41
CA GLY A 93 13.26 3.26 -6.21
C GLY A 93 12.69 4.14 -5.08
N GLY A 94 12.50 3.52 -3.95
CA GLY A 94 11.86 4.11 -2.78
C GLY A 94 10.35 3.93 -2.79
N ASP A 95 9.83 3.35 -1.70
CA ASP A 95 8.42 3.14 -1.49
C ASP A 95 7.83 4.32 -0.70
N VAL A 96 6.65 4.75 -1.06
CA VAL A 96 5.96 5.85 -0.37
C VAL A 96 4.79 5.29 0.42
N TRP A 97 4.76 5.57 1.71
CA TRP A 97 3.58 5.34 2.53
C TRP A 97 2.55 6.42 2.24
N ASP A 98 1.49 6.06 1.51
CA ASP A 98 0.42 6.99 1.21
C ASP A 98 -0.70 6.93 2.27
N SER A 99 -0.53 7.72 3.32
CA SER A 99 -1.54 7.86 4.36
C SER A 99 -2.81 8.59 3.88
N TRP A 100 -2.73 9.33 2.77
CA TRP A 100 -3.91 10.02 2.22
C TRP A 100 -4.93 9.05 1.64
N ILE A 101 -4.49 8.01 0.94
CA ILE A 101 -5.39 6.96 0.43
C ILE A 101 -6.08 6.28 1.60
N GLU A 102 -5.36 6.01 2.68
CA GLU A 102 -5.95 5.44 3.89
C GLU A 102 -7.08 6.33 4.43
N TYR A 103 -6.85 7.64 4.55
CA TYR A 103 -7.84 8.58 5.07
C TYR A 103 -8.96 8.91 4.10
N SER A 104 -8.66 9.03 2.80
CA SER A 104 -9.63 9.49 1.82
C SER A 104 -10.55 8.38 1.31
N ASP A 105 -10.02 7.17 1.17
CA ASP A 105 -10.72 6.11 0.45
C ASP A 105 -11.19 4.95 1.33
N PHE A 106 -10.42 4.62 2.36
CA PHE A 106 -10.64 3.37 3.09
C PHE A 106 -10.93 3.52 4.58
N TRP A 107 -10.64 4.68 5.15
CA TRP A 107 -10.80 4.86 6.58
C TRP A 107 -12.28 4.96 6.96
N ASN A 108 -12.53 4.53 8.18
CA ASN A 108 -13.81 4.61 8.86
C ASN A 108 -14.54 5.95 8.60
N ILE A 109 -15.49 5.91 7.71
CA ILE A 109 -16.33 7.05 7.28
C ILE A 109 -16.99 7.76 8.48
N GLN A 110 -17.11 7.08 9.63
CA GLN A 110 -17.71 7.64 10.83
C GLN A 110 -16.83 8.64 11.60
N ASN A 111 -15.52 8.55 11.46
CA ASN A 111 -14.59 9.37 12.25
C ASN A 111 -14.04 10.59 11.50
N VAL A 112 -14.22 10.67 10.20
CA VAL A 112 -13.76 11.80 9.41
C VAL A 112 -14.97 12.62 8.98
N ASN A 113 -15.28 13.64 9.75
CA ASN A 113 -16.40 14.52 9.48
C ASN A 113 -16.32 15.13 8.08
N ASN A 114 -17.20 14.69 7.16
CA ASN A 114 -17.50 15.34 5.89
C ASN A 114 -16.31 15.59 4.95
N THR A 115 -15.35 14.69 4.87
CA THR A 115 -14.30 14.76 3.85
C THR A 115 -14.79 14.17 2.53
N ASN A 116 -14.39 14.80 1.43
CA ASN A 116 -14.63 14.26 0.11
C ASN A 116 -13.72 13.04 -0.11
N HIS A 117 -14.28 12.01 -0.72
CA HIS A 117 -13.55 10.83 -1.15
C HIS A 117 -13.08 10.96 -2.60
N LEU A 118 -12.01 10.26 -2.95
CA LEU A 118 -11.57 10.15 -4.33
C LEU A 118 -12.59 9.33 -5.16
N LYS A 119 -12.62 9.57 -6.47
CA LYS A 119 -13.52 8.83 -7.38
C LYS A 119 -13.31 7.32 -7.36
N GLY A 120 -12.13 6.86 -6.95
CA GLY A 120 -11.81 5.44 -6.78
C GLY A 120 -12.77 4.70 -5.86
N VAL A 121 -13.32 5.40 -4.86
CA VAL A 121 -14.30 4.85 -3.92
C VAL A 121 -15.55 4.27 -4.61
N PHE A 122 -15.98 4.87 -5.74
CA PHE A 122 -17.11 4.33 -6.51
C PHE A 122 -16.83 2.96 -7.14
N ASN A 123 -15.56 2.61 -7.28
CA ASN A 123 -15.15 1.30 -7.80
C ASN A 123 -14.87 0.29 -6.68
N ALA A 124 -15.13 0.62 -5.42
CA ALA A 124 -14.96 -0.31 -4.31
C ALA A 124 -15.77 -1.60 -4.51
N TRP A 125 -15.26 -2.68 -3.95
CA TRP A 125 -15.93 -3.97 -3.99
C TRP A 125 -17.34 -3.86 -3.38
N SER A 126 -18.31 -4.41 -4.10
CA SER A 126 -19.70 -4.55 -3.64
C SER A 126 -20.31 -5.77 -4.32
N PRO A 127 -21.46 -6.27 -3.87
CA PRO A 127 -22.17 -7.35 -4.56
C PRO A 127 -22.51 -7.01 -6.01
N GLN A 128 -22.62 -5.73 -6.37
CA GLN A 128 -22.86 -5.24 -7.72
C GLN A 128 -21.56 -5.04 -8.54
N ASN A 129 -20.40 -5.01 -7.87
CA ASN A 129 -19.07 -4.89 -8.48
C ASN A 129 -18.09 -5.90 -7.85
N PRO A 130 -18.31 -7.21 -8.05
CA PRO A 130 -17.55 -8.25 -7.36
C PRO A 130 -16.11 -8.40 -7.86
N ASP A 131 -15.81 -7.93 -9.08
CA ASP A 131 -14.47 -8.06 -9.69
C ASP A 131 -13.50 -6.94 -9.27
N SER A 132 -13.95 -5.98 -8.49
CA SER A 132 -13.11 -4.90 -8.02
C SER A 132 -11.91 -5.44 -7.22
N ASN A 133 -10.79 -4.72 -7.34
CA ASN A 133 -9.59 -4.91 -6.51
C ASN A 133 -9.50 -3.87 -5.38
N ILE A 134 -10.48 -2.98 -5.29
CA ILE A 134 -10.56 -1.97 -4.24
C ILE A 134 -11.41 -2.53 -3.10
N PRO A 135 -10.93 -2.53 -1.86
CA PRO A 135 -11.66 -3.09 -0.74
C PRO A 135 -13.05 -2.48 -0.54
N ALA A 136 -13.95 -3.26 0.02
CA ALA A 136 -15.30 -2.78 0.35
C ALA A 136 -15.24 -1.67 1.39
N LEU A 137 -16.02 -0.63 1.16
CA LEU A 137 -16.20 0.45 2.12
C LEU A 137 -16.85 -0.06 3.39
N SER A 138 -16.34 0.36 4.53
CA SER A 138 -16.85 -0.08 5.81
C SER A 138 -16.81 1.04 6.84
N THR A 139 -17.86 1.09 7.65
CA THR A 139 -17.94 1.94 8.85
C THR A 139 -17.21 1.33 10.05
N ARG A 140 -16.78 0.08 9.97
CA ARG A 140 -16.00 -0.59 11.00
C ARG A 140 -14.52 -0.49 10.67
N ASN A 141 -13.67 -0.43 11.70
CA ASN A 141 -12.24 -0.54 11.51
C ASN A 141 -11.95 -1.83 10.73
N THR A 142 -11.52 -1.65 9.51
CA THR A 142 -11.07 -2.73 8.64
C THR A 142 -9.58 -2.85 8.86
N ASN A 143 -9.00 -4.03 8.77
CA ASN A 143 -7.57 -4.28 8.95
C ASN A 143 -6.71 -3.59 7.88
N LEU A 144 -6.96 -2.32 7.64
CA LEU A 144 -6.32 -1.50 6.62
C LEU A 144 -4.98 -0.93 7.06
N SER A 145 -4.56 -1.15 8.29
CA SER A 145 -3.25 -0.73 8.73
C SER A 145 -2.21 -1.60 8.03
N LEU A 146 -1.51 -1.04 7.08
CA LEU A 146 -0.38 -1.59 6.34
C LEU A 146 -0.74 -2.26 4.98
N ILE A 147 -1.39 -1.51 4.10
CA ILE A 147 -1.50 -1.92 2.70
C ILE A 147 -0.32 -1.33 1.94
N HIS A 148 0.51 -2.21 1.41
CA HIS A 148 1.35 -1.91 0.28
C HIS A 148 0.52 -2.25 -0.98
N ILE A 149 0.13 -1.24 -1.73
CA ILE A 149 -0.49 -1.40 -3.05
C ILE A 149 0.59 -1.16 -4.09
#